data_0015246721ca2028358c151bdf017956
#
_entry.id   0015246721ca2028358c151bdf017956
#
_cell.length_a   1.000
_cell.length_b   1.000
_cell.length_c   1.000
_cell.angle_alpha   90.00
_cell.angle_beta   90.00
_cell.angle_gamma   90.00
#
_symmetry.space_group_name_H-M   'P 1'
#
loop_
_entity.id
_entity.type
_entity.pdbx_description
1 polymer ?
#
loop_
_entity_poly.entity_id
_entity_poly.type
_entity_poly.pdbx_seq_one_letter_code
_entity_poly.pdbx_strand_id
1 'polypeptide(L)'
;IFFSALMDGLDGKVARLTNTSSEFGVQYDSLADAVAFGVTPAFMMHQMALGGYNKMGLAACFLFAACGVLRLARFNVTASSALNKRFFTGLPIPAAGCTLAGLVLIAPFLPSFLQSGFNSIALVFTACISLLMVSRVRYASFKELGFFKAHPFSSMVGVVLLFALVLVNF
;
A
#
# COMPACT_ATOMS: atom_id res chain seq x y z
N ILE A 1 -2.28 -9.50 -0.78
CA ILE A 1 -1.90 -8.11 -0.49
C ILE A 1 -1.43 -7.97 0.96
N PHE A 2 -2.25 -8.26 1.98
CA PHE A 2 -1.84 -8.13 3.39
C PHE A 2 -0.68 -9.07 3.75
N PHE A 3 -0.72 -10.32 3.30
CA PHE A 3 0.39 -11.25 3.48
C PHE A 3 1.67 -10.77 2.77
N SER A 4 1.55 -10.22 1.57
CA SER A 4 2.69 -9.64 0.85
C SER A 4 3.29 -8.45 1.62
N ALA A 5 2.45 -7.59 2.23
CA ALA A 5 2.93 -6.47 3.05
C ALA A 5 3.70 -6.94 4.30
N LEU A 6 3.28 -8.07 4.89
CA LEU A 6 4.00 -8.70 6.01
C LEU A 6 5.36 -9.25 5.55
N MET A 7 5.40 -9.95 4.42
CA MET A 7 6.61 -10.53 3.85
C MET A 7 7.62 -9.45 3.46
N ASP A 8 7.18 -8.40 2.74
CA ASP A 8 8.00 -7.24 2.38
C ASP A 8 8.67 -6.59 3.62
N GLY A 9 7.90 -6.42 4.70
CA GLY A 9 8.46 -5.90 5.96
C GLY A 9 9.50 -6.83 6.62
N LEU A 10 9.40 -8.14 6.42
CA LEU A 10 10.34 -9.13 6.93
C LEU A 10 11.60 -9.20 6.05
N ASP A 11 11.45 -9.26 4.74
CA ASP A 11 12.57 -9.38 3.78
C ASP A 11 13.51 -8.20 3.89
N GLY A 12 12.98 -6.98 3.97
CA GLY A 12 13.77 -5.78 4.19
C GLY A 12 14.50 -5.74 5.54
N LYS A 13 14.00 -6.42 6.58
CA LYS A 13 14.69 -6.56 7.87
C LYS A 13 15.79 -7.63 7.79
N VAL A 14 15.51 -8.78 7.20
CA VAL A 14 16.47 -9.88 7.03
C VAL A 14 17.66 -9.45 6.19
N ALA A 15 17.43 -8.82 5.03
CA ALA A 15 18.48 -8.31 4.16
C ALA A 15 19.42 -7.32 4.87
N ARG A 16 18.89 -6.47 5.75
CA ARG A 16 19.69 -5.54 6.57
C ARG A 16 20.48 -6.23 7.68
N LEU A 17 19.93 -7.25 8.31
CA LEU A 17 20.60 -8.00 9.37
C LEU A 17 21.73 -8.90 8.82
N THR A 18 21.56 -9.43 7.62
CA THR A 18 22.54 -10.32 6.99
C THR A 18 23.56 -9.59 6.13
N ASN A 19 23.45 -8.27 5.95
CA ASN A 19 24.30 -7.46 5.06
C ASN A 19 24.38 -8.02 3.62
N THR A 20 23.30 -8.67 3.13
CA THR A 20 23.23 -9.30 1.80
C THR A 20 22.45 -8.44 0.79
N SER A 21 22.33 -7.14 1.03
CA SER A 21 21.64 -6.24 0.09
C SER A 21 22.44 -6.08 -1.21
N SER A 22 21.84 -6.48 -2.34
CA SER A 22 22.39 -6.25 -3.68
C SER A 22 21.56 -5.20 -4.41
N GLU A 23 22.15 -4.49 -5.38
CA GLU A 23 21.41 -3.54 -6.23
C GLU A 23 20.31 -4.24 -7.02
N PHE A 24 20.55 -5.46 -7.48
CA PHE A 24 19.53 -6.27 -8.14
C PHE A 24 18.37 -6.59 -7.19
N GLY A 25 18.65 -6.97 -5.94
CA GLY A 25 17.62 -7.25 -4.93
C GLY A 25 16.72 -6.06 -4.67
N VAL A 26 17.26 -4.85 -4.58
CA VAL A 26 16.49 -3.61 -4.40
C VAL A 26 15.56 -3.32 -5.57
N GLN A 27 16.02 -3.56 -6.81
CA GLN A 27 15.18 -3.36 -7.99
C GLN A 27 14.10 -4.44 -8.12
N TYR A 28 14.46 -5.69 -7.81
CA TYR A 28 13.51 -6.81 -7.81
C TYR A 28 12.40 -6.61 -6.78
N ASP A 29 12.74 -6.17 -5.58
CA ASP A 29 11.82 -5.81 -4.50
C ASP A 29 10.82 -4.73 -4.95
N SER A 30 11.33 -3.67 -5.58
CA SER A 30 10.49 -2.61 -6.15
C SER A 30 9.52 -3.09 -7.23
N LEU A 31 9.94 -4.07 -8.06
CA LEU A 31 9.05 -4.70 -9.05
C LEU A 31 8.00 -5.58 -8.40
N ALA A 32 8.38 -6.35 -7.38
CA ALA A 32 7.46 -7.17 -6.59
C ALA A 32 6.40 -6.29 -5.90
N ASP A 33 6.83 -5.17 -5.31
CA ASP A 33 5.96 -4.16 -4.69
C ASP A 33 4.98 -3.55 -5.69
N ALA A 34 5.45 -3.21 -6.89
CA ALA A 34 4.61 -2.65 -7.95
C ALA A 34 3.49 -3.62 -8.33
N VAL A 35 3.78 -4.92 -8.40
CA VAL A 35 2.78 -5.95 -8.70
C VAL A 35 1.87 -6.18 -7.50
N ALA A 36 2.42 -6.42 -6.31
CA ALA A 36 1.66 -6.80 -5.11
C ALA A 36 0.77 -5.67 -4.59
N PHE A 37 1.23 -4.42 -4.63
CA PHE A 37 0.54 -3.26 -4.03
C PHE A 37 0.07 -2.22 -5.05
N GLY A 38 0.49 -2.33 -6.30
CA GLY A 38 0.01 -1.47 -7.39
C GLY A 38 -1.03 -2.19 -8.26
N VAL A 39 -0.61 -3.22 -8.98
CA VAL A 39 -1.44 -3.89 -9.98
C VAL A 39 -2.53 -4.75 -9.32
N THR A 40 -2.18 -5.56 -8.33
CA THR A 40 -3.13 -6.49 -7.68
C THR A 40 -4.32 -5.78 -7.04
N PRO A 41 -4.16 -4.74 -6.19
CA PRO A 41 -5.30 -4.03 -5.62
C PRO A 41 -6.09 -3.24 -6.66
N ALA A 42 -5.44 -2.70 -7.70
CA ALA A 42 -6.11 -2.05 -8.82
C ALA A 42 -7.03 -3.04 -9.56
N PHE A 43 -6.52 -4.22 -9.88
CA PHE A 43 -7.29 -5.27 -10.54
C PHE A 43 -8.46 -5.75 -9.68
N MET A 44 -8.22 -5.97 -8.37
CA MET A 44 -9.24 -6.37 -7.42
C MET A 44 -10.35 -5.31 -7.32
N MET A 45 -9.98 -4.03 -7.22
CA MET A 45 -10.94 -2.92 -7.19
C MET A 45 -11.75 -2.83 -8.48
N HIS A 46 -11.13 -3.05 -9.64
CA HIS A 46 -11.85 -3.08 -10.92
C HIS A 46 -12.89 -4.19 -10.93
N GLN A 47 -12.54 -5.40 -10.55
CA GLN A 47 -13.45 -6.55 -10.57
C GLN A 47 -14.62 -6.40 -9.58
N MET A 48 -14.36 -5.86 -8.39
CA MET A 48 -15.33 -5.84 -7.29
C MET A 48 -16.22 -4.60 -7.30
N ALA A 49 -15.72 -3.43 -7.76
CA ALA A 49 -16.44 -2.16 -7.62
C ALA A 49 -16.49 -1.32 -8.90
N LEU A 50 -15.44 -1.31 -9.70
CA LEU A 50 -15.30 -0.35 -10.80
C LEU A 50 -15.59 -0.90 -12.18
N GLY A 51 -15.87 -2.22 -12.33
CA GLY A 51 -16.19 -2.86 -13.61
C GLY A 51 -17.42 -2.24 -14.30
N GLY A 52 -18.42 -1.81 -13.52
CA GLY A 52 -19.62 -1.14 -14.02
C GLY A 52 -19.37 0.23 -14.66
N TYR A 53 -18.25 0.88 -14.36
CA TYR A 53 -17.88 2.19 -14.93
C TYR A 53 -17.08 2.09 -16.23
N ASN A 54 -16.95 0.91 -16.83
CA ASN A 54 -16.30 0.70 -18.12
C ASN A 54 -14.91 1.41 -18.20
N LYS A 55 -14.76 2.35 -19.15
CA LYS A 55 -13.50 3.08 -19.40
C LYS A 55 -13.03 3.92 -18.20
N MET A 56 -13.97 4.51 -17.44
CA MET A 56 -13.60 5.34 -16.29
C MET A 56 -13.05 4.50 -15.13
N GLY A 57 -13.66 3.35 -14.86
CA GLY A 57 -13.17 2.40 -13.85
C GLY A 57 -11.77 1.88 -14.20
N LEU A 58 -11.58 1.51 -15.46
CA LEU A 58 -10.27 1.06 -15.95
C LEU A 58 -9.22 2.17 -15.87
N ALA A 59 -9.58 3.41 -16.24
CA ALA A 59 -8.68 4.56 -16.15
C ALA A 59 -8.25 4.86 -14.71
N ALA A 60 -9.17 4.78 -13.74
CA ALA A 60 -8.85 4.97 -12.32
C ALA A 60 -7.88 3.87 -11.80
N CYS A 61 -8.11 2.62 -12.17
CA CYS A 61 -7.25 1.50 -11.81
C CYS A 61 -5.86 1.61 -12.44
N PHE A 62 -5.80 2.01 -13.73
CA PHE A 62 -4.55 2.28 -14.41
C PHE A 62 -3.79 3.44 -13.75
N LEU A 63 -4.49 4.53 -13.42
CA LEU A 63 -3.90 5.67 -12.73
C LEU A 63 -3.29 5.25 -11.39
N PHE A 64 -3.98 4.40 -10.63
CA PHE A 64 -3.48 3.89 -9.35
C PHE A 64 -2.18 3.11 -9.53
N ALA A 65 -2.15 2.14 -10.45
CA ALA A 65 -0.97 1.33 -10.70
C ALA A 65 0.20 2.20 -11.22
N ALA A 66 -0.06 3.11 -12.16
CA ALA A 66 0.94 4.02 -12.72
C ALA A 66 1.53 4.96 -11.65
N CYS A 67 0.69 5.57 -10.81
CA CYS A 67 1.13 6.42 -9.71
C CYS A 67 1.96 5.64 -8.68
N GLY A 68 1.61 4.38 -8.41
CA GLY A 68 2.38 3.48 -7.54
C GLY A 68 3.79 3.24 -8.08
N VAL A 69 3.91 2.88 -9.36
CA VAL A 69 5.20 2.68 -10.04
C VAL A 69 6.04 3.96 -10.08
N LEU A 70 5.43 5.10 -10.43
CA LEU A 70 6.12 6.39 -10.43
C LEU A 70 6.64 6.76 -9.04
N ARG A 71 5.88 6.46 -8.00
CA ARG A 71 6.31 6.69 -6.62
C ARG A 71 7.51 5.81 -6.25
N LEU A 72 7.52 4.51 -6.63
CA LEU A 72 8.65 3.62 -6.38
C LEU A 72 9.91 4.09 -7.12
N ALA A 73 9.78 4.45 -8.38
CA ALA A 73 10.89 5.00 -9.18
C ALA A 73 11.47 6.27 -8.52
N ARG A 74 10.60 7.20 -8.09
CA ARG A 74 11.04 8.41 -7.39
C ARG A 74 11.75 8.08 -6.06
N PHE A 75 11.26 7.11 -5.31
CA PHE A 75 11.86 6.67 -4.06
C PHE A 75 13.26 6.10 -4.28
N ASN A 76 13.44 5.24 -5.29
CA ASN A 76 14.74 4.64 -5.62
C ASN A 76 15.78 5.69 -6.03
N VAL A 77 15.39 6.67 -6.85
CA VAL A 77 16.28 7.78 -7.23
C VAL A 77 16.65 8.65 -6.03
N THR A 78 15.68 8.91 -5.12
CA THR A 78 15.93 9.75 -3.94
C THR A 78 16.75 9.01 -2.88
N ALA A 79 16.58 7.69 -2.74
CA ALA A 79 17.31 6.86 -1.79
C ALA A 79 18.80 6.77 -2.12
N SER A 80 19.19 6.82 -3.40
CA SER A 80 20.57 6.87 -3.86
C SER A 80 21.26 8.22 -3.54
N SER A 81 20.49 9.29 -3.33
CA SER A 81 21.00 10.62 -2.99
C SER A 81 21.10 10.78 -1.48
N ALA A 82 22.29 10.74 -0.91
CA ALA A 82 22.58 10.70 0.53
C ALA A 82 22.06 11.89 1.37
N LEU A 83 21.44 12.91 0.77
CA LEU A 83 21.18 14.21 1.38
C LEU A 83 19.85 14.38 2.12
N ASN A 84 18.86 13.48 1.99
CA ASN A 84 17.53 13.71 2.59
C ASN A 84 16.87 12.46 3.21
N LYS A 85 17.45 11.92 4.27
CA LYS A 85 16.92 10.75 5.01
C LYS A 85 15.74 11.05 5.96
N ARG A 86 15.27 12.30 6.11
CA ARG A 86 14.35 12.68 7.19
C ARG A 86 12.86 12.69 6.85
N PHE A 87 12.46 12.76 5.57
CA PHE A 87 11.04 12.86 5.23
C PHE A 87 10.68 11.95 4.05
N PHE A 88 9.66 11.13 4.24
CA PHE A 88 9.02 10.41 3.14
C PHE A 88 8.03 11.35 2.46
N THR A 89 8.16 11.54 1.14
CA THR A 89 7.22 12.29 0.33
C THR A 89 6.26 11.33 -0.38
N GLY A 90 4.96 11.56 -0.23
CA GLY A 90 3.90 10.74 -0.82
C GLY A 90 3.53 9.51 0.01
N LEU A 91 2.30 9.01 -0.19
CA LEU A 91 1.77 7.83 0.50
C LEU A 91 2.56 6.57 0.10
N PRO A 92 3.01 5.71 1.05
CA PRO A 92 3.66 4.44 0.73
C PRO A 92 2.76 3.51 -0.09
N ILE A 93 3.34 2.83 -1.11
CA ILE A 93 2.55 1.94 -1.98
C ILE A 93 1.92 0.75 -1.23
N PRO A 94 2.59 0.10 -0.24
CA PRO A 94 1.94 -0.92 0.55
C PRO A 94 0.74 -0.39 1.35
N ALA A 95 0.85 0.83 1.92
CA ALA A 95 -0.26 1.44 2.62
C ALA A 95 -1.45 1.74 1.68
N ALA A 96 -1.18 2.29 0.49
CA ALA A 96 -2.21 2.55 -0.52
C ALA A 96 -2.90 1.25 -0.97
N GLY A 97 -2.12 0.21 -1.29
CA GLY A 97 -2.64 -1.10 -1.70
C GLY A 97 -3.47 -1.78 -0.61
N CYS A 98 -3.00 -1.77 0.64
CA CYS A 98 -3.74 -2.30 1.78
C CYS A 98 -5.03 -1.51 2.04
N THR A 99 -5.03 -0.19 1.83
CA THR A 99 -6.24 0.64 2.00
C THR A 99 -7.31 0.28 0.97
N LEU A 100 -6.93 0.11 -0.31
CA LEU A 100 -7.87 -0.33 -1.34
C LEU A 100 -8.37 -1.75 -1.06
N ALA A 101 -7.50 -2.68 -0.67
CA ALA A 101 -7.88 -4.03 -0.30
C ALA A 101 -8.86 -4.04 0.89
N GLY A 102 -8.61 -3.22 1.91
CA GLY A 102 -9.50 -3.05 3.05
C GLY A 102 -10.87 -2.49 2.66
N LEU A 103 -10.91 -1.53 1.74
CA LEU A 103 -12.17 -0.98 1.24
C LEU A 103 -13.03 -2.05 0.54
N VAL A 104 -12.42 -2.91 -0.26
CA VAL A 104 -13.11 -4.02 -0.91
C VAL A 104 -13.61 -5.04 0.10
N LEU A 105 -12.83 -5.37 1.13
CA LEU A 105 -13.24 -6.31 2.18
C LEU A 105 -14.42 -5.80 3.01
N ILE A 106 -14.51 -4.50 3.23
CA ILE A 106 -15.60 -3.88 4.00
C ILE A 106 -16.89 -3.76 3.16
N ALA A 107 -16.79 -3.75 1.83
CA ALA A 107 -17.92 -3.54 0.93
C ALA A 107 -19.16 -4.41 1.22
N PRO A 108 -19.03 -5.74 1.48
CA PRO A 108 -20.17 -6.61 1.76
C PRO A 108 -20.90 -6.28 3.08
N PHE A 109 -20.22 -5.66 4.03
CA PHE A 109 -20.74 -5.34 5.37
C PHE A 109 -21.39 -3.95 5.45
N LEU A 110 -21.33 -3.19 4.35
CA LEU A 110 -21.96 -1.88 4.32
C LEU A 110 -23.50 -2.00 4.32
N PRO A 111 -24.19 -1.12 5.05
CA PRO A 111 -25.65 -1.00 4.99
C PRO A 111 -26.12 -0.77 3.55
N SER A 112 -27.30 -1.27 3.20
CA SER A 112 -27.87 -1.22 1.85
C SER A 112 -27.96 0.18 1.24
N PHE A 113 -28.14 1.21 2.07
CA PHE A 113 -28.16 2.60 1.60
C PHE A 113 -26.78 3.10 1.14
N LEU A 114 -25.69 2.57 1.69
CA LEU A 114 -24.31 2.89 1.28
C LEU A 114 -23.85 2.04 0.10
N GLN A 115 -24.40 0.84 -0.07
CA GLN A 115 -24.05 -0.04 -1.17
C GLN A 115 -24.43 0.58 -2.53
N SER A 116 -25.54 1.30 -2.62
CA SER A 116 -25.96 1.97 -3.87
C SER A 116 -24.99 3.05 -4.34
N GLY A 117 -24.27 3.71 -3.42
CA GLY A 117 -23.26 4.73 -3.73
C GLY A 117 -21.81 4.23 -3.67
N PHE A 118 -21.58 3.00 -3.21
CA PHE A 118 -20.24 2.47 -2.93
C PHE A 118 -19.32 2.56 -4.14
N ASN A 119 -19.80 2.17 -5.32
CA ASN A 119 -18.98 2.16 -6.53
C ASN A 119 -18.49 3.57 -6.92
N SER A 120 -19.35 4.59 -6.76
CA SER A 120 -18.97 5.99 -7.02
C SER A 120 -17.94 6.47 -6.00
N ILE A 121 -18.14 6.14 -4.73
CA ILE A 121 -17.20 6.47 -3.66
C ILE A 121 -15.86 5.75 -3.90
N ALA A 122 -15.88 4.48 -4.27
CA ALA A 122 -14.69 3.70 -4.59
C ALA A 122 -13.90 4.29 -5.77
N LEU A 123 -14.59 4.80 -6.80
CA LEU A 123 -13.96 5.45 -7.95
C LEU A 123 -13.20 6.71 -7.51
N VAL A 124 -13.88 7.61 -6.81
CA VAL A 124 -13.28 8.85 -6.33
C VAL A 124 -12.15 8.58 -5.35
N PHE A 125 -12.34 7.62 -4.45
CA PHE A 125 -11.35 7.23 -3.45
C PHE A 125 -10.08 6.65 -4.10
N THR A 126 -10.23 5.77 -5.10
CA THR A 126 -9.11 5.22 -5.87
C THR A 126 -8.31 6.33 -6.56
N ALA A 127 -9.01 7.29 -7.21
CA ALA A 127 -8.36 8.43 -7.85
C ALA A 127 -7.64 9.33 -6.83
N CYS A 128 -8.26 9.62 -5.68
CA CYS A 128 -7.65 10.43 -4.62
C CYS A 128 -6.38 9.77 -4.06
N ILE A 129 -6.42 8.48 -3.76
CA ILE A 129 -5.23 7.74 -3.26
C ILE A 129 -4.12 7.74 -4.31
N SER A 130 -4.46 7.56 -5.59
CA SER A 130 -3.49 7.62 -6.69
C SER A 130 -2.74 8.94 -6.71
N LEU A 131 -3.45 10.05 -6.61
CA LEU A 131 -2.87 11.39 -6.56
C LEU A 131 -2.07 11.63 -5.27
N LEU A 132 -2.54 11.08 -4.13
CA LEU A 132 -1.80 11.16 -2.86
C LEU A 132 -0.44 10.47 -2.93
N MET A 133 -0.31 9.35 -3.64
CA MET A 133 0.96 8.65 -3.81
C MET A 133 2.02 9.50 -4.51
N VAL A 134 1.62 10.28 -5.52
CA VAL A 134 2.53 11.16 -6.29
C VAL A 134 2.67 12.54 -5.67
N SER A 135 1.79 12.92 -4.74
CA SER A 135 1.79 14.23 -4.10
C SER A 135 3.12 14.50 -3.36
N ARG A 136 3.41 15.80 -3.17
CA ARG A 136 4.56 16.24 -2.38
C ARG A 136 4.25 16.39 -0.89
N VAL A 137 3.13 15.83 -0.43
CA VAL A 137 2.78 15.88 0.99
C VAL A 137 3.83 15.10 1.78
N ARG A 138 4.40 15.76 2.77
CA ARG A 138 5.38 15.16 3.68
C ARG A 138 4.64 14.37 4.74
N TYR A 139 4.77 13.07 4.70
CA TYR A 139 4.27 12.21 5.76
C TYR A 139 5.34 12.12 6.85
N ALA A 140 4.96 12.41 8.10
CA ALA A 140 5.81 12.14 9.25
C ALA A 140 6.10 10.63 9.28
N SER A 141 7.38 10.28 9.33
CA SER A 141 7.77 8.87 9.44
C SER A 141 7.21 8.32 10.76
N PHE A 142 6.43 7.24 10.71
CA PHE A 142 5.95 6.52 11.90
C PHE A 142 7.10 6.06 12.82
N LYS A 143 8.36 6.15 12.37
CA LYS A 143 9.55 5.92 13.19
C LYS A 143 9.73 6.91 14.35
N GLU A 144 9.08 8.07 14.32
CA GLU A 144 9.12 9.05 15.41
C GLU A 144 8.03 8.84 16.46
N LEU A 145 7.01 8.03 16.19
CA LEU A 145 6.08 7.58 17.21
C LEU A 145 6.84 6.59 18.12
N GLY A 146 7.35 7.10 19.25
CA GLY A 146 8.23 6.39 20.20
C GLY A 146 7.67 5.05 20.71
N PHE A 147 6.40 4.76 20.50
CA PHE A 147 5.73 3.51 20.86
C PHE A 147 6.29 2.28 20.09
N PHE A 148 6.61 2.44 18.78
CA PHE A 148 7.20 1.36 17.98
C PHE A 148 8.69 1.17 18.23
N LYS A 149 9.35 2.16 18.81
CA LYS A 149 10.79 2.12 19.13
C LYS A 149 11.05 1.39 20.44
N ALA A 150 10.09 1.41 21.36
CA ALA A 150 10.22 0.77 22.68
C ALA A 150 10.02 -0.76 22.63
N HIS A 151 9.12 -1.27 21.77
CA HIS A 151 8.80 -2.70 21.72
C HIS A 151 8.52 -3.17 20.27
N PRO A 152 9.55 -3.31 19.41
CA PRO A 152 9.35 -3.68 18.00
C PRO A 152 8.74 -5.07 17.82
N PHE A 153 9.00 -5.99 18.73
CA PHE A 153 8.45 -7.35 18.69
C PHE A 153 6.96 -7.38 19.10
N SER A 154 6.59 -6.67 20.18
CA SER A 154 5.20 -6.63 20.65
C SER A 154 4.27 -5.95 19.66
N SER A 155 4.70 -4.90 18.97
CA SER A 155 3.89 -4.24 17.94
C SER A 155 3.68 -5.12 16.71
N MET A 156 4.69 -5.90 16.30
CA MET A 156 4.56 -6.87 15.22
C MET A 156 3.61 -8.02 15.59
N VAL A 157 3.74 -8.55 16.81
CA VAL A 157 2.81 -9.56 17.35
C VAL A 157 1.38 -9.00 17.45
N GLY A 158 1.22 -7.74 17.88
CA GLY A 158 -0.09 -7.08 17.93
C GLY A 158 -0.77 -6.97 16.57
N VAL A 159 -0.03 -6.61 15.51
CA VAL A 159 -0.55 -6.55 14.14
C VAL A 159 -0.93 -7.94 13.62
N VAL A 160 -0.10 -8.96 13.89
CA VAL A 160 -0.39 -10.36 13.50
C VAL A 160 -1.61 -10.90 14.23
N LEU A 161 -1.74 -10.62 15.55
CA LEU A 161 -2.91 -11.02 16.33
C LEU A 161 -4.18 -10.33 15.88
N LEU A 162 -4.12 -9.03 15.57
CA LEU A 162 -5.25 -8.28 15.05
C LEU A 162 -5.68 -8.82 13.68
N PHE A 163 -4.73 -9.17 12.83
CA PHE A 163 -5.01 -9.80 11.54
C PHE A 163 -5.58 -11.20 11.69
N ALA A 164 -5.06 -12.03 12.62
CA ALA A 164 -5.59 -13.34 12.93
C ALA A 164 -7.02 -13.26 13.51
N LEU A 165 -7.27 -12.27 14.35
CA LEU A 165 -8.60 -12.04 14.94
C LEU A 165 -9.62 -11.63 13.87
N VAL A 166 -9.23 -10.82 12.92
CA VAL A 166 -10.05 -10.48 11.75
C VAL A 166 -10.34 -11.72 10.91
N LEU A 167 -9.35 -12.59 10.66
CA LEU A 167 -9.56 -13.83 9.90
C LEU A 167 -10.45 -14.86 10.60
N VAL A 168 -10.43 -14.91 11.93
CA VAL A 168 -11.26 -15.86 12.71
C VAL A 168 -12.72 -15.41 12.79
N ASN A 169 -12.99 -14.10 12.70
CA ASN A 169 -14.34 -13.54 12.71
C ASN A 169 -14.96 -13.42 11.30
N PHE A 170 -14.24 -13.86 10.25
CA PHE A 170 -14.70 -13.98 8.88
C PHE A 170 -14.93 -15.43 8.48
#